data_862845bf3a5700c19cfe044e360ff566
#
_entry.id   862845bf3a5700c19cfe044e360ff566
#
_cell.length_a   1.000
_cell.length_b   1.000
_cell.length_c   1.000
_cell.angle_alpha   90.00
_cell.angle_beta   90.00
_cell.angle_gamma   90.00
#
_symmetry.space_group_name_H-M   'P 1'
#
loop_
_entity.id
_entity.type
_entity.pdbx_description
1 polymer ?
#
loop_
_entity_poly.entity_id
_entity_poly.type
_entity_poly.pdbx_seq_one_letter_code
_entity_poly.pdbx_strand_id
1 'polypeptide(L)'
;MFKKKILIPLDESKQSRAILNVIQRFFRPEDSHLILLQVVSPELEALALPPAHAALEWTPAMYSYLQSFQELEHEHLLERQKYLKTNLMAGITEEAAPLINQGYQVTPVVRFGEPIQQIENYIRDARVDLVAMVTHAREGIGRLLFGSVAGALVHDLSVPILLLHPQTKNGNDQTG
;
A
#
# COMPACT_ATOMS: atom_id res chain seq x y z
N MET A 1 19.50 -19.52 10.51
CA MET A 1 19.18 -18.31 11.27
C MET A 1 17.89 -17.75 10.72
N PHE A 2 16.89 -17.44 11.54
CA PHE A 2 15.62 -16.92 11.05
C PHE A 2 15.80 -15.44 10.72
N LYS A 3 15.48 -15.05 9.48
CA LYS A 3 15.52 -13.65 9.07
C LYS A 3 14.35 -12.87 9.67
N LYS A 4 14.62 -11.66 10.15
CA LYS A 4 13.60 -10.72 10.61
C LYS A 4 12.73 -10.26 9.43
N LYS A 5 11.44 -10.42 9.53
CA LYS A 5 10.49 -9.98 8.51
C LYS A 5 10.15 -8.51 8.73
N ILE A 6 10.55 -7.67 7.79
CA ILE A 6 10.32 -6.24 7.81
C ILE A 6 9.28 -5.91 6.74
N LEU A 7 8.10 -5.47 7.17
CA LEU A 7 7.04 -5.01 6.27
C LEU A 7 7.24 -3.54 5.94
N ILE A 8 7.23 -3.24 4.66
CA ILE A 8 7.43 -1.90 4.12
C ILE A 8 6.21 -1.55 3.26
N PRO A 9 5.18 -0.91 3.85
CA PRO A 9 4.07 -0.37 3.09
C PRO A 9 4.56 0.76 2.18
N LEU A 10 4.30 0.63 0.88
CA LEU A 10 4.63 1.62 -0.14
C LEU A 10 3.33 2.13 -0.78
N ASP A 11 3.26 3.43 -0.98
CA ASP A 11 2.23 4.06 -1.80
C ASP A 11 2.81 4.47 -3.18
N GLU A 12 2.04 5.18 -3.98
CA GLU A 12 2.48 5.64 -5.30
C GLU A 12 3.47 6.81 -5.23
N SER A 13 3.68 7.41 -4.05
CA SER A 13 4.57 8.55 -3.89
C SER A 13 6.05 8.14 -3.93
N LYS A 14 6.89 8.98 -4.53
CA LYS A 14 8.35 8.80 -4.46
C LYS A 14 8.90 8.91 -3.04
N GLN A 15 8.16 9.59 -2.16
CA GLN A 15 8.57 9.83 -0.77
C GLN A 15 8.54 8.55 0.05
N SER A 16 7.57 7.66 -0.19
CA SER A 16 7.50 6.37 0.52
C SER A 16 8.74 5.51 0.32
N ARG A 17 9.43 5.65 -0.83
CA ARG A 17 10.66 4.92 -1.15
C ARG A 17 11.86 5.36 -0.32
N ALA A 18 11.82 6.54 0.30
CA ALA A 18 12.92 7.02 1.14
C ALA A 18 13.24 6.07 2.31
N ILE A 19 12.25 5.31 2.77
CA ILE A 19 12.44 4.31 3.83
C ILE A 19 13.43 3.21 3.43
N LEU A 20 13.52 2.86 2.15
CA LEU A 20 14.43 1.82 1.67
C LEU A 20 15.89 2.15 1.95
N ASN A 21 16.28 3.43 1.83
CA ASN A 21 17.63 3.88 2.17
C ASN A 21 17.92 3.73 3.67
N VAL A 22 16.90 3.95 4.51
CA VAL A 22 17.03 3.76 5.96
C VAL A 22 17.18 2.27 6.28
N ILE A 23 16.39 1.41 5.64
CA ILE A 23 16.50 -0.03 5.80
C ILE A 23 17.91 -0.52 5.44
N GLN A 24 18.44 -0.13 4.29
CA GLN A 24 19.79 -0.49 3.85
C GLN A 24 20.89 -0.03 4.82
N ARG A 25 20.67 1.07 5.52
CA ARG A 25 21.63 1.60 6.48
C ARG A 25 21.63 0.87 7.82
N PHE A 26 20.47 0.39 8.28
CA PHE A 26 20.31 -0.14 9.64
C PHE A 26 20.14 -1.67 9.70
N PHE A 27 19.78 -2.32 8.61
CA PHE A 27 19.49 -3.75 8.57
C PHE A 27 20.38 -4.46 7.57
N ARG A 28 20.93 -5.59 7.98
CA ARG A 28 21.83 -6.39 7.13
C ARG A 28 21.02 -7.35 6.26
N PRO A 29 21.47 -7.62 5.01
CA PRO A 29 20.80 -8.55 4.11
C PRO A 29 20.68 -9.97 4.66
N GLU A 30 21.69 -10.44 5.40
CA GLU A 30 21.74 -11.79 5.95
C GLU A 30 20.65 -12.05 6.98
N ASP A 31 20.29 -11.00 7.76
CA ASP A 31 19.37 -11.07 8.90
C ASP A 31 17.97 -10.60 8.57
N SER A 32 17.74 -10.12 7.34
CA SER A 32 16.50 -9.42 6.98
C SER A 32 15.79 -10.04 5.78
N HIS A 33 14.47 -10.12 5.88
CA HIS A 33 13.56 -10.44 4.80
C HIS A 33 12.61 -9.25 4.63
N LEU A 34 12.74 -8.54 3.53
CA LEU A 34 11.95 -7.35 3.24
C LEU A 34 10.67 -7.74 2.50
N ILE A 35 9.56 -7.19 2.93
CA ILE A 35 8.25 -7.38 2.30
C ILE A 35 7.78 -6.01 1.83
N LEU A 36 7.80 -5.79 0.52
CA LEU A 36 7.32 -4.55 -0.09
C LEU A 36 5.83 -4.72 -0.38
N LEU A 37 4.98 -4.04 0.40
CA LEU A 37 3.53 -4.15 0.29
C LEU A 37 2.95 -2.88 -0.32
N GLN A 38 2.22 -3.01 -1.42
CA GLN A 38 1.36 -1.96 -1.95
C GLN A 38 -0.09 -2.37 -1.80
N VAL A 39 -0.91 -1.45 -1.25
CA VAL A 39 -2.35 -1.65 -1.12
C VAL A 39 -3.07 -0.68 -2.04
N VAL A 40 -3.96 -1.25 -2.85
CA VAL A 40 -4.86 -0.50 -3.74
C VAL A 40 -6.18 -0.31 -3.02
N SER A 41 -6.57 0.94 -2.75
CA SER A 41 -7.81 1.21 -2.05
C SER A 41 -9.04 1.05 -2.95
N PRO A 42 -10.21 0.71 -2.38
CA PRO A 42 -11.44 0.44 -3.14
C PRO A 42 -12.01 1.67 -3.85
N GLU A 43 -11.60 2.88 -3.48
CA GLU A 43 -12.05 4.11 -4.15
C GLU A 43 -11.69 4.15 -5.64
N LEU A 44 -10.62 3.48 -6.03
CA LEU A 44 -10.28 3.25 -7.44
C LEU A 44 -11.22 2.26 -8.14
N GLU A 45 -11.91 1.42 -7.37
CA GLU A 45 -12.91 0.47 -7.89
C GLU A 45 -14.30 1.13 -8.02
N ALA A 46 -14.65 2.05 -7.12
CA ALA A 46 -15.98 2.66 -7.01
C ALA A 46 -16.32 3.67 -8.13
N LEU A 47 -15.36 4.12 -8.91
CA LEU A 47 -15.57 5.04 -10.04
C LEU A 47 -16.33 4.44 -11.24
N ALA A 48 -16.75 3.18 -11.17
CA ALA A 48 -17.35 2.44 -12.26
C ALA A 48 -18.84 2.07 -12.07
N LEU A 49 -19.47 2.40 -10.95
CA LEU A 49 -20.87 2.07 -10.76
C LEU A 49 -21.77 3.22 -11.27
N PRO A 50 -22.70 2.96 -12.21
CA PRO A 50 -23.74 3.92 -12.52
C PRO A 50 -24.60 4.11 -11.27
N PRO A 51 -25.08 5.34 -11.00
CA PRO A 51 -25.92 5.61 -9.86
C PRO A 51 -27.18 4.73 -9.92
N ALA A 52 -27.53 4.12 -8.80
CA ALA A 52 -28.75 3.36 -8.64
C ALA A 52 -29.96 4.29 -8.91
N HIS A 53 -30.43 4.30 -10.13
CA HIS A 53 -31.61 5.09 -10.49
C HIS A 53 -32.88 4.33 -10.15
N ALA A 54 -33.61 4.95 -9.26
CA ALA A 54 -35.09 5.08 -9.23
C ALA A 54 -35.90 3.78 -9.40
N ALA A 55 -36.72 3.58 -8.41
CA ALA A 55 -37.89 2.72 -8.40
C ALA A 55 -38.63 2.65 -9.76
N LEU A 56 -38.13 1.80 -10.64
CA LEU A 56 -38.89 1.31 -11.78
C LEU A 56 -39.52 -0.01 -11.37
N GLU A 57 -40.77 -0.22 -11.74
CA GLU A 57 -41.50 -1.44 -11.47
C GLU A 57 -40.72 -2.67 -11.93
N TRP A 58 -40.39 -3.53 -11.00
CA TRP A 58 -39.55 -4.70 -11.21
C TRP A 58 -40.32 -5.79 -11.97
N THR A 59 -40.02 -5.94 -13.24
CA THR A 59 -40.51 -7.08 -14.04
C THR A 59 -39.50 -8.22 -14.03
N PRO A 60 -39.93 -9.50 -14.21
CA PRO A 60 -39.02 -10.63 -14.31
C PRO A 60 -37.92 -10.48 -15.40
N ALA A 61 -38.24 -9.82 -16.51
CA ALA A 61 -37.32 -9.51 -17.58
C ALA A 61 -36.25 -8.51 -17.15
N MET A 62 -36.59 -7.54 -16.29
CA MET A 62 -35.66 -6.59 -15.70
C MET A 62 -34.72 -7.26 -14.71
N TYR A 63 -35.21 -8.25 -13.98
CA TYR A 63 -34.40 -9.04 -13.06
C TYR A 63 -33.30 -9.83 -13.79
N SER A 64 -33.64 -10.53 -14.87
CA SER A 64 -32.67 -11.28 -15.68
C SER A 64 -31.67 -10.35 -16.38
N TYR A 65 -32.10 -9.17 -16.82
CA TYR A 65 -31.22 -8.15 -17.40
C TYR A 65 -30.22 -7.61 -16.37
N LEU A 66 -30.67 -7.27 -15.16
CA LEU A 66 -29.81 -6.79 -14.08
C LEU A 66 -28.82 -7.87 -13.63
N GLN A 67 -29.23 -9.13 -13.59
CA GLN A 67 -28.36 -10.24 -13.22
C GLN A 67 -27.25 -10.43 -14.27
N SER A 68 -27.57 -10.40 -15.57
CA SER A 68 -26.56 -10.47 -16.62
C SER A 68 -25.64 -9.25 -16.64
N PHE A 69 -26.14 -8.07 -16.26
CA PHE A 69 -25.35 -6.86 -16.15
C PHE A 69 -24.38 -6.93 -14.97
N GLN A 70 -24.82 -7.44 -13.82
CA GLN A 70 -23.97 -7.65 -12.64
C GLN A 70 -22.88 -8.69 -12.89
N GLU A 71 -23.18 -9.77 -13.61
CA GLU A 71 -22.19 -10.77 -14.01
C GLU A 71 -21.13 -10.17 -14.93
N LEU A 72 -21.52 -9.39 -15.92
CA LEU A 72 -20.63 -8.71 -16.86
C LEU A 72 -19.74 -7.67 -16.15
N GLU A 73 -20.32 -6.87 -15.26
CA GLU A 73 -19.56 -5.91 -14.46
C GLU A 73 -18.56 -6.62 -13.52
N HIS A 74 -18.95 -7.73 -12.95
CA HIS A 74 -18.07 -8.52 -12.09
C HIS A 74 -16.86 -9.08 -12.87
N GLU A 75 -17.06 -9.61 -14.07
CA GLU A 75 -15.98 -10.05 -14.95
C GLU A 75 -15.02 -8.90 -15.30
N HIS A 76 -15.55 -7.75 -15.69
CA HIS A 76 -14.74 -6.57 -15.99
C HIS A 76 -13.95 -6.06 -14.79
N LEU A 77 -14.52 -6.10 -13.59
CA LEU A 77 -13.81 -5.75 -12.35
C LEU A 77 -12.65 -6.71 -12.08
N LEU A 78 -12.88 -8.01 -12.22
CA LEU A 78 -11.83 -9.02 -12.03
C LEU A 78 -10.68 -8.87 -13.04
N GLU A 79 -11.00 -8.63 -14.32
CA GLU A 79 -9.98 -8.39 -15.35
C GLU A 79 -9.19 -7.11 -15.06
N ARG A 80 -9.87 -6.04 -14.63
CA ARG A 80 -9.23 -4.78 -14.25
C ARG A 80 -8.32 -4.95 -13.04
N GLN A 81 -8.77 -5.65 -12.01
CA GLN A 81 -7.95 -5.98 -10.83
C GLN A 81 -6.73 -6.80 -11.22
N LYS A 82 -6.89 -7.79 -12.08
CA LYS A 82 -5.80 -8.61 -12.59
C LYS A 82 -4.77 -7.78 -13.37
N TYR A 83 -5.23 -6.87 -14.22
CA TYR A 83 -4.37 -5.95 -14.97
C TYR A 83 -3.62 -5.00 -14.04
N LEU A 84 -4.31 -4.36 -13.10
CA LEU A 84 -3.70 -3.47 -12.10
C LEU A 84 -2.68 -4.22 -11.24
N LYS A 85 -3.05 -5.41 -10.77
CA LYS A 85 -2.15 -6.25 -9.97
C LYS A 85 -0.87 -6.59 -10.74
N THR A 86 -0.99 -6.95 -12.01
CA THR A 86 0.17 -7.29 -12.84
C THR A 86 1.10 -6.11 -13.02
N ASN A 87 0.57 -4.92 -13.32
CA ASN A 87 1.38 -3.71 -13.51
C ASN A 87 2.04 -3.26 -12.20
N LEU A 88 1.31 -3.27 -11.10
CA LEU A 88 1.85 -2.89 -9.80
C LEU A 88 2.90 -3.89 -9.31
N MET A 89 2.67 -5.19 -9.52
CA MET A 89 3.67 -6.22 -9.21
C MET A 89 4.94 -6.04 -10.03
N ALA A 90 4.84 -5.67 -11.30
CA ALA A 90 6.00 -5.37 -12.14
C ALA A 90 6.79 -4.17 -11.57
N GLY A 91 6.10 -3.07 -11.22
CA GLY A 91 6.72 -1.88 -10.63
C GLY A 91 7.43 -2.17 -9.30
N ILE A 92 6.76 -2.86 -8.37
CA ILE A 92 7.37 -3.22 -7.08
C ILE A 92 8.55 -4.20 -7.27
N THR A 93 8.46 -5.10 -8.24
CA THR A 93 9.55 -6.03 -8.54
C THR A 93 10.77 -5.29 -9.09
N GLU A 94 10.58 -4.28 -9.91
CA GLU A 94 11.65 -3.39 -10.37
C GLU A 94 12.29 -2.65 -9.20
N GLU A 95 11.50 -2.13 -8.27
CA GLU A 95 11.98 -1.50 -7.02
C GLU A 95 12.72 -2.50 -6.10
N ALA A 96 12.34 -3.76 -6.11
CA ALA A 96 12.99 -4.81 -5.33
C ALA A 96 14.37 -5.22 -5.89
N ALA A 97 14.57 -5.08 -7.19
CA ALA A 97 15.78 -5.58 -7.87
C ALA A 97 17.10 -5.04 -7.28
N PRO A 98 17.26 -3.73 -6.98
CA PRO A 98 18.48 -3.22 -6.33
C PRO A 98 18.73 -3.84 -4.95
N LEU A 99 17.68 -4.10 -4.17
CA LEU A 99 17.78 -4.71 -2.85
C LEU A 99 18.17 -6.18 -2.96
N ILE A 100 17.60 -6.90 -3.90
CA ILE A 100 17.97 -8.30 -4.20
C ILE A 100 19.44 -8.38 -4.61
N ASN A 101 19.90 -7.49 -5.47
CA ASN A 101 21.30 -7.43 -5.91
C ASN A 101 22.27 -7.14 -4.75
N GLN A 102 21.81 -6.50 -3.68
CA GLN A 102 22.56 -6.28 -2.45
C GLN A 102 22.47 -7.46 -1.47
N GLY A 103 21.78 -8.54 -1.83
CA GLY A 103 21.69 -9.76 -1.04
C GLY A 103 20.48 -9.85 -0.10
N TYR A 104 19.56 -8.89 -0.12
CA TYR A 104 18.31 -9.01 0.63
C TYR A 104 17.40 -10.06 0.03
N GLN A 105 16.73 -10.80 0.91
CA GLN A 105 15.52 -11.52 0.52
C GLN A 105 14.37 -10.51 0.43
N VAL A 106 13.73 -10.39 -0.72
CA VAL A 106 12.62 -9.45 -0.93
C VAL A 106 11.40 -10.17 -1.46
N THR A 107 10.24 -9.88 -0.90
CA THR A 107 8.95 -10.37 -1.37
C THR A 107 8.06 -9.18 -1.75
N PRO A 108 7.81 -8.94 -3.04
CA PRO A 108 6.82 -7.95 -3.47
C PRO A 108 5.41 -8.49 -3.28
N VAL A 109 4.51 -7.65 -2.80
CA VAL A 109 3.11 -8.00 -2.50
C VAL A 109 2.19 -6.86 -2.93
N VAL A 110 1.10 -7.20 -3.63
CA VAL A 110 -0.01 -6.28 -3.93
C VAL A 110 -1.28 -6.82 -3.30
N ARG A 111 -2.00 -5.99 -2.56
CA ARG A 111 -3.32 -6.30 -1.99
C ARG A 111 -4.34 -5.25 -2.39
N PHE A 112 -5.60 -5.63 -2.43
CA PHE A 112 -6.75 -4.77 -2.68
C PHE A 112 -7.58 -4.64 -1.40
N GLY A 113 -8.09 -3.46 -1.11
CA GLY A 113 -8.93 -3.17 0.04
C GLY A 113 -8.46 -1.97 0.85
N GLU A 114 -9.05 -1.80 2.04
CA GLU A 114 -8.68 -0.72 2.94
C GLU A 114 -7.23 -0.85 3.44
N PRO A 115 -6.38 0.17 3.25
CA PRO A 115 -4.95 0.07 3.53
C PRO A 115 -4.62 -0.38 4.95
N ILE A 116 -5.26 0.22 5.96
CA ILE A 116 -5.01 -0.11 7.37
C ILE A 116 -5.31 -1.59 7.62
N GLN A 117 -6.48 -2.04 7.21
CA GLN A 117 -6.93 -3.41 7.41
C GLN A 117 -6.04 -4.43 6.67
N GLN A 118 -5.62 -4.12 5.44
CA GLN A 118 -4.76 -5.00 4.66
C GLN A 118 -3.35 -5.13 5.25
N ILE A 119 -2.82 -4.04 5.81
CA ILE A 119 -1.52 -4.04 6.49
C ILE A 119 -1.60 -4.86 7.79
N GLU A 120 -2.60 -4.64 8.63
CA GLU A 120 -2.81 -5.38 9.88
C GLU A 120 -2.99 -6.88 9.63
N ASN A 121 -3.83 -7.24 8.66
CA ASN A 121 -4.02 -8.64 8.27
C ASN A 121 -2.70 -9.27 7.82
N TYR A 122 -1.92 -8.55 7.00
CA TYR A 122 -0.63 -9.05 6.55
C TYR A 122 0.36 -9.25 7.69
N ILE A 123 0.43 -8.31 8.63
CA ILE A 123 1.29 -8.39 9.82
C ILE A 123 0.99 -9.66 10.62
N ARG A 124 -0.28 -9.93 10.87
CA ARG A 124 -0.73 -11.11 11.63
C ARG A 124 -0.44 -12.41 10.88
N ASP A 125 -0.83 -12.48 9.60
CA ASP A 125 -0.73 -13.70 8.79
C ASP A 125 0.72 -14.09 8.53
N ALA A 126 1.58 -13.13 8.22
CA ALA A 126 2.98 -13.34 7.90
C ALA A 126 3.89 -13.37 9.13
N ARG A 127 3.38 -13.02 10.32
CA ARG A 127 4.16 -12.84 11.54
C ARG A 127 5.34 -11.89 11.31
N VAL A 128 5.00 -10.64 11.01
CA VAL A 128 5.95 -9.56 10.77
C VAL A 128 6.62 -9.16 12.08
N ASP A 129 7.92 -8.90 12.05
CA ASP A 129 8.71 -8.52 13.23
C ASP A 129 8.85 -6.99 13.37
N LEU A 130 8.74 -6.24 12.26
CA LEU A 130 8.87 -4.79 12.22
C LEU A 130 8.09 -4.22 11.05
N VAL A 131 7.44 -3.08 11.25
CA VAL A 131 6.88 -2.26 10.17
C VAL A 131 7.79 -1.05 9.97
N ALA A 132 8.17 -0.76 8.72
CA ALA A 132 8.97 0.42 8.38
C ALA A 132 8.25 1.24 7.31
N MET A 133 7.94 2.51 7.60
CA MET A 133 7.16 3.36 6.72
C MET A 133 7.53 4.83 6.82
N VAL A 134 7.13 5.60 5.82
CA VAL A 134 7.27 7.06 5.81
C VAL A 134 5.97 7.69 6.30
N THR A 135 6.09 8.75 7.10
CA THR A 135 4.93 9.58 7.46
C THR A 135 4.77 10.70 6.44
N HIS A 136 3.54 10.91 5.96
CA HIS A 136 3.21 12.09 5.17
C HIS A 136 2.81 13.22 6.13
N ALA A 137 3.75 14.11 6.46
CA ALA A 137 3.39 15.33 7.17
C ALA A 137 2.73 16.31 6.19
N ARG A 138 1.53 16.76 6.51
CA ARG A 138 0.96 17.96 5.86
C ARG A 138 1.72 19.18 6.36
N GLU A 139 2.28 19.96 5.45
CA GLU A 139 2.93 21.22 5.77
C GLU A 139 1.94 22.17 6.45
N GLY A 140 2.36 22.83 7.55
CA GLY A 140 1.69 24.02 8.04
C GLY A 140 1.26 24.07 9.49
N ILE A 141 1.33 23.01 10.28
CA ILE A 141 1.00 23.07 11.71
C ILE A 141 2.09 22.35 12.49
N GLY A 142 2.77 23.05 13.39
CA GLY A 142 3.95 22.60 14.16
C GLY A 142 3.75 21.40 15.10
N ARG A 143 2.93 20.44 14.73
CA ARG A 143 2.75 19.14 15.36
C ARG A 143 3.04 18.04 14.33
N LEU A 144 3.74 17.00 14.76
CA LEU A 144 3.90 15.76 14.01
C LEU A 144 2.51 15.17 13.74
N LEU A 145 1.94 15.52 12.58
CA LEU A 145 0.70 14.91 12.11
C LEU A 145 1.10 13.69 11.32
N PHE A 146 0.90 12.53 11.93
CA PHE A 146 0.95 11.26 11.20
C PHE A 146 -0.12 11.28 10.10
N GLY A 147 0.18 10.78 8.91
CA GLY A 147 -0.85 10.50 7.93
C GLY A 147 -1.89 9.51 8.48
N SER A 148 -3.06 9.44 7.87
CA SER A 148 -4.17 8.59 8.37
C SER A 148 -3.75 7.14 8.61
N VAL A 149 -3.00 6.54 7.69
CA VAL A 149 -2.52 5.16 7.82
C VAL A 149 -1.46 5.04 8.90
N ALA A 150 -0.43 5.88 8.90
CA ALA A 150 0.62 5.83 9.91
C ALA A 150 0.09 6.09 11.33
N GLY A 151 -0.82 7.06 11.48
CA GLY A 151 -1.44 7.38 12.75
C GLY A 151 -2.26 6.23 13.33
N ALA A 152 -3.09 5.58 12.51
CA ALA A 152 -3.87 4.43 12.94
C ALA A 152 -2.96 3.25 13.34
N LEU A 153 -1.98 2.91 12.49
CA LEU A 153 -1.10 1.78 12.76
C LEU A 153 -0.25 1.95 14.02
N VAL A 154 0.18 3.19 14.35
CA VAL A 154 0.93 3.46 15.59
C VAL A 154 0.11 3.17 16.84
N HIS A 155 -1.21 3.39 16.78
CA HIS A 155 -2.09 3.14 17.91
C HIS A 155 -2.48 1.66 18.09
N ASP A 156 -2.64 0.96 16.97
CA ASP A 156 -3.32 -0.35 16.97
C ASP A 156 -2.34 -1.53 16.85
N LEU A 157 -1.11 -1.30 16.38
CA LEU A 157 -0.14 -2.37 16.20
C LEU A 157 0.63 -2.72 17.47
N SER A 158 0.77 -4.02 17.72
CA SER A 158 1.62 -4.58 18.78
C SER A 158 3.07 -4.85 18.34
N VAL A 159 3.39 -4.66 17.05
CA VAL A 159 4.76 -4.83 16.51
C VAL A 159 5.51 -3.50 16.48
N PRO A 160 6.85 -3.49 16.63
CA PRO A 160 7.64 -2.28 16.50
C PRO A 160 7.43 -1.58 15.16
N ILE A 161 7.44 -0.24 15.17
CA ILE A 161 7.28 0.59 13.98
C ILE A 161 8.49 1.52 13.85
N LEU A 162 9.14 1.49 12.69
CA LEU A 162 10.14 2.46 12.28
C LEU A 162 9.48 3.50 11.38
N LEU A 163 9.36 4.74 11.88
CA LEU A 163 8.80 5.83 11.13
C LEU A 163 9.89 6.77 10.61
N LEU A 164 9.89 7.02 9.31
CA LEU A 164 10.71 8.04 8.70
C LEU A 164 9.84 9.26 8.40
N HIS A 165 10.26 10.40 8.93
CA HIS A 165 9.71 11.70 8.56
C HIS A 165 10.59 12.31 7.46
N PRO A 166 10.12 12.41 6.20
CA PRO A 166 10.93 13.00 5.15
C PRO A 166 11.11 14.49 5.44
N GLN A 167 12.35 14.97 5.43
CA GLN A 167 12.61 16.40 5.45
C GLN A 167 12.23 16.97 4.09
N THR A 168 11.25 17.85 4.05
CA THR A 168 11.05 18.73 2.91
C THR A 168 12.27 19.65 2.84
N LYS A 169 13.04 19.58 1.77
CA LYS A 169 14.05 20.62 1.49
C LYS A 169 13.29 21.92 1.32
N ASN A 170 13.24 22.74 2.35
CA ASN A 170 12.90 24.14 2.20
C ASN A 170 13.94 24.75 1.27
N GLY A 171 13.51 25.10 0.06
CA GLY A 171 14.29 25.87 -0.86
C GLY A 171 14.48 27.28 -0.31
N ASN A 172 15.50 27.46 0.54
CA ASN A 172 16.06 28.75 0.92
C ASN A 172 17.55 28.56 1.17
N ASP A 173 18.30 28.32 0.08
CA ASP A 173 19.69 28.77 -0.02
C ASP A 173 19.75 29.77 -1.18
N GLN A 174 19.11 30.92 -0.95
CA GLN A 174 19.53 32.20 -1.53
C GLN A 174 20.06 33.00 -0.39
N THR A 175 21.38 33.09 -0.27
CA THR A 175 22.10 34.33 0.06
C THR A 175 23.53 33.99 0.46
N GLY A 176 24.43 34.63 -0.22
CA GLY A 176 25.68 35.04 0.29
C GLY A 176 26.81 34.94 -0.68
#